data_33bab6ce30db58fdccaaf94bc624f956
#
_entry.id   33bab6ce30db58fdccaaf94bc624f956
#
_cell.length_a   1.000
_cell.length_b   1.000
_cell.length_c   1.000
_cell.angle_alpha   90.00
_cell.angle_beta   90.00
_cell.angle_gamma   90.00
#
_symmetry.space_group_name_H-M   'P 1'
#
loop_
_entity.id
_entity.type
_entity.pdbx_description
1 polymer ?
#
loop_
_entity_poly.entity_id
_entity_poly.type
_entity_poly.pdbx_seq_one_letter_code
_entity_poly.pdbx_strand_id
1 'polypeptide(L)'
;GVQSSYILWEGIENLGGKVYVTIPDRIKDGYGVNEQLVEAAIEEGADTILTCDNGIAAADALKRAKENGLTVIVTDHHEIPFCEENGERKEILPDADAIVNPKQKDCAYPFKEICGAVVAWHLIRVLYDMTGKGMKQADVFIENAAFATIGDVMELQHENRILVKEGLKRLNQTKSIGMRSLIASNKLDLGGIKAYHIGFVLGPCLNASGRLDTAKKALLLLKTKDEVDAGKLAEELVELNTSRKALTEKGIEDAMQCIETQGLSEDRVLVIYLPDCHESIAGIIAGRVRERYHRPVYV
;
A
#
# COMPACT_ATOMS: atom_id res chain seq x y z
N GLY A 1 0.65 1.29 0.35
CA GLY A 1 0.26 2.41 1.22
C GLY A 1 1.13 2.59 2.46
N VAL A 2 1.29 1.55 3.32
CA VAL A 2 2.00 1.68 4.62
C VAL A 2 3.44 2.20 4.46
N GLN A 3 4.20 1.67 3.51
CA GLN A 3 5.58 2.10 3.28
C GLN A 3 5.65 3.52 2.73
N SER A 4 4.75 3.88 1.81
CA SER A 4 4.64 5.23 1.25
C SER A 4 4.31 6.25 2.35
N SER A 5 3.32 5.93 3.19
CA SER A 5 2.92 6.75 4.33
C SER A 5 4.06 6.96 5.32
N TYR A 6 4.83 5.90 5.63
CA TYR A 6 5.99 6.01 6.50
C TYR A 6 7.08 6.91 5.92
N ILE A 7 7.39 6.76 4.63
CA ILE A 7 8.40 7.59 3.95
C ILE A 7 8.03 9.07 4.01
N LEU A 8 6.77 9.41 3.70
CA LEU A 8 6.30 10.79 3.74
C LEU A 8 6.24 11.32 5.16
N TRP A 9 5.70 10.55 6.08
CA TRP A 9 5.61 10.96 7.48
C TRP A 9 6.98 11.28 8.07
N GLU A 10 7.88 10.30 8.10
CA GLU A 10 9.22 10.47 8.65
C GLU A 10 10.02 11.52 7.87
N GLY A 11 9.87 11.54 6.54
CA GLY A 11 10.58 12.48 5.67
C GLY A 11 10.20 13.94 5.92
N ILE A 12 8.91 14.24 6.06
CA ILE A 12 8.39 15.59 6.29
C ILE A 12 8.67 16.03 7.74
N GLU A 13 8.47 15.15 8.74
CA GLU A 13 8.82 15.47 10.13
C GLU A 13 10.31 15.80 10.29
N ASN A 14 11.17 15.11 9.56
CA ASN A 14 12.61 15.39 9.54
C ASN A 14 12.95 16.76 8.93
N LEU A 15 12.00 17.44 8.30
CA LEU A 15 12.09 18.82 7.83
C LEU A 15 11.41 19.82 8.78
N GLY A 16 10.86 19.34 9.90
CA GLY A 16 10.13 20.16 10.88
C GLY A 16 8.64 20.33 10.55
N GLY A 17 8.12 19.61 9.57
CA GLY A 17 6.70 19.60 9.25
C GLY A 17 5.88 18.88 10.32
N LYS A 18 4.67 19.36 10.59
CA LYS A 18 3.70 18.69 11.44
C LYS A 18 2.82 17.77 10.57
N VAL A 19 2.86 16.48 10.84
CA VAL A 19 2.20 15.48 9.99
C VAL A 19 1.22 14.66 10.81
N TYR A 20 0.00 14.54 10.28
CA TYR A 20 -0.99 13.56 10.70
C TYR A 20 -1.16 12.53 9.60
N VAL A 21 -1.18 11.25 9.94
CA VAL A 21 -1.36 10.19 8.96
C VAL A 21 -2.68 9.48 9.20
N THR A 22 -3.50 9.46 8.17
CA THR A 22 -4.76 8.71 8.15
C THR A 22 -4.65 7.60 7.10
N ILE A 23 -4.95 6.38 7.52
CA ILE A 23 -5.05 5.23 6.62
C ILE A 23 -6.51 4.77 6.66
N PRO A 24 -7.21 4.70 5.49
CA PRO A 24 -8.59 4.24 5.44
C PRO A 24 -8.76 2.83 6.00
N ASP A 25 -9.83 2.61 6.74
CA ASP A 25 -10.30 1.26 7.11
C ASP A 25 -11.04 0.67 5.91
N ARG A 26 -10.57 -0.48 5.41
CA ARG A 26 -11.12 -1.08 4.18
C ARG A 26 -12.59 -1.44 4.26
N ILE A 27 -13.10 -1.73 5.45
CA ILE A 27 -14.47 -2.13 5.67
C ILE A 27 -15.38 -0.91 5.88
N LYS A 28 -14.93 0.05 6.70
CA LYS A 28 -15.72 1.21 7.07
C LYS A 28 -15.65 2.33 6.03
N ASP A 29 -14.45 2.59 5.54
CA ASP A 29 -14.17 3.74 4.68
C ASP A 29 -14.08 3.35 3.19
N GLY A 30 -13.99 2.05 2.90
CA GLY A 30 -13.74 1.56 1.55
C GLY A 30 -12.28 1.72 1.12
N TYR A 31 -12.06 1.69 -0.19
CA TYR A 31 -10.74 1.88 -0.79
C TYR A 31 -10.53 3.35 -1.14
N GLY A 32 -9.40 3.88 -0.71
CA GLY A 32 -8.96 5.19 -1.18
C GLY A 32 -9.35 6.36 -0.28
N VAL A 33 -9.08 7.56 -0.78
CA VAL A 33 -9.51 8.81 -0.14
C VAL A 33 -11.01 8.99 -0.37
N ASN A 34 -11.77 9.24 0.69
CA ASN A 34 -13.20 9.54 0.66
C ASN A 34 -13.52 10.86 1.36
N GLU A 35 -14.75 11.33 1.23
CA GLU A 35 -15.18 12.60 1.81
C GLU A 35 -15.07 12.64 3.34
N GLN A 36 -15.32 11.51 4.03
CA GLN A 36 -15.23 11.46 5.51
C GLN A 36 -13.81 11.69 6.00
N LEU A 37 -12.81 11.16 5.29
CA LEU A 37 -11.40 11.38 5.62
C LEU A 37 -10.98 12.83 5.35
N VAL A 38 -11.54 13.46 4.32
CA VAL A 38 -11.33 14.87 4.03
C VAL A 38 -11.95 15.75 5.12
N GLU A 39 -13.19 15.48 5.50
CA GLU A 39 -13.85 16.24 6.58
C GLU A 39 -13.09 16.11 7.90
N ALA A 40 -12.63 14.91 8.25
CA ALA A 40 -11.81 14.71 9.44
C ALA A 40 -10.50 15.53 9.39
N ALA A 41 -9.84 15.61 8.24
CA ALA A 41 -8.65 16.44 8.06
C ALA A 41 -8.95 17.94 8.23
N ILE A 42 -10.11 18.41 7.71
CA ILE A 42 -10.58 19.79 7.88
C ILE A 42 -10.84 20.10 9.37
N GLU A 43 -11.54 19.20 10.06
CA GLU A 43 -11.84 19.34 11.50
C GLU A 43 -10.57 19.37 12.38
N GLU A 44 -9.55 18.60 12.00
CA GLU A 44 -8.23 18.61 12.66
C GLU A 44 -7.39 19.85 12.32
N GLY A 45 -7.86 20.72 11.41
CA GLY A 45 -7.20 21.96 11.03
C GLY A 45 -6.00 21.75 10.12
N ALA A 46 -6.04 20.74 9.27
CA ALA A 46 -5.03 20.55 8.24
C ALA A 46 -5.08 21.72 7.22
N ASP A 47 -3.92 22.17 6.78
CA ASP A 47 -3.76 23.14 5.69
C ASP A 47 -3.50 22.46 4.35
N THR A 48 -3.00 21.24 4.40
CA THR A 48 -2.56 20.48 3.22
C THR A 48 -2.98 19.01 3.33
N ILE A 49 -3.54 18.48 2.27
CA ILE A 49 -3.74 17.04 2.07
C ILE A 49 -2.69 16.56 1.07
N LEU A 50 -1.86 15.61 1.52
CA LEU A 50 -0.90 14.90 0.68
C LEU A 50 -1.28 13.43 0.62
N THR A 51 -1.76 12.97 -0.53
CA THR A 51 -2.07 11.55 -0.72
C THR A 51 -0.80 10.77 -1.10
N CYS A 52 -0.77 9.49 -0.81
CA CYS A 52 0.31 8.63 -1.25
C CYS A 52 -0.18 7.22 -1.58
N ASP A 53 0.27 6.69 -2.71
CA ASP A 53 -0.13 5.37 -3.21
C ASP A 53 -1.66 5.27 -3.38
N ASN A 54 -2.27 6.41 -3.69
CA ASN A 54 -3.70 6.64 -3.68
C ASN A 54 -4.01 8.07 -4.13
N GLY A 55 -5.26 8.32 -4.51
CA GLY A 55 -5.79 9.66 -4.72
C GLY A 55 -6.06 10.00 -6.19
N ILE A 56 -5.41 9.34 -7.15
CA ILE A 56 -5.61 9.67 -8.58
C ILE A 56 -7.05 9.44 -9.04
N ALA A 57 -7.77 8.52 -8.40
CA ALA A 57 -9.18 8.23 -8.70
C ALA A 57 -10.18 8.89 -7.72
N ALA A 58 -9.71 9.72 -6.77
CA ALA A 58 -10.53 10.30 -5.71
C ALA A 58 -11.01 11.73 -6.04
N ALA A 59 -11.45 11.97 -7.28
CA ALA A 59 -11.79 13.29 -7.78
C ALA A 59 -12.81 14.03 -6.89
N ASP A 60 -13.90 13.37 -6.50
CA ASP A 60 -14.98 14.01 -5.72
C ASP A 60 -14.52 14.40 -4.32
N ALA A 61 -13.84 13.48 -3.62
CA ALA A 61 -13.33 13.74 -2.28
C ALA A 61 -12.28 14.87 -2.26
N LEU A 62 -11.36 14.88 -3.23
CA LEU A 62 -10.32 15.91 -3.30
C LEU A 62 -10.86 17.26 -3.74
N LYS A 63 -11.92 17.29 -4.57
CA LYS A 63 -12.66 18.51 -4.86
C LYS A 63 -13.23 19.15 -3.59
N ARG A 64 -13.79 18.33 -2.69
CA ARG A 64 -14.28 18.81 -1.38
C ARG A 64 -13.17 19.45 -0.55
N ALA A 65 -11.96 18.91 -0.56
CA ALA A 65 -10.80 19.52 0.09
C ALA A 65 -10.47 20.90 -0.51
N LYS A 66 -10.46 21.01 -1.84
CA LYS A 66 -10.21 22.27 -2.54
C LYS A 66 -11.28 23.32 -2.24
N GLU A 67 -12.54 22.94 -2.21
CA GLU A 67 -13.66 23.83 -1.86
C GLU A 67 -13.54 24.40 -0.43
N ASN A 68 -12.86 23.70 0.47
CA ASN A 68 -12.55 24.15 1.82
C ASN A 68 -11.18 24.87 1.95
N GLY A 69 -10.54 25.17 0.83
CA GLY A 69 -9.32 25.98 0.78
C GLY A 69 -8.03 25.24 1.16
N LEU A 70 -8.06 23.90 1.20
CA LEU A 70 -6.85 23.12 1.46
C LEU A 70 -5.96 23.06 0.22
N THR A 71 -4.65 23.01 0.45
CA THR A 71 -3.70 22.60 -0.57
C THR A 71 -3.81 21.09 -0.77
N VAL A 72 -3.99 20.65 -2.01
CA VAL A 72 -4.12 19.22 -2.34
C VAL A 72 -2.97 18.80 -3.23
N ILE A 73 -2.21 17.80 -2.76
CA ILE A 73 -1.10 17.19 -3.50
C ILE A 73 -1.37 15.69 -3.61
N VAL A 74 -1.38 15.18 -4.83
CA VAL A 74 -1.58 13.75 -5.11
C VAL A 74 -0.26 13.12 -5.48
N THR A 75 0.18 12.09 -4.74
CA THR A 75 1.30 11.22 -5.14
C THR A 75 0.78 9.80 -5.30
N ASP A 76 0.79 9.30 -6.52
CA ASP A 76 0.20 8.00 -6.86
C ASP A 76 0.97 7.34 -8.01
N HIS A 77 0.68 6.07 -8.28
CA HIS A 77 1.25 5.29 -9.38
C HIS A 77 0.20 4.44 -10.11
N HIS A 78 -1.04 4.49 -9.63
CA HIS A 78 -2.14 3.75 -10.24
C HIS A 78 -2.52 4.34 -11.60
N GLU A 79 -3.24 3.53 -12.40
CA GLU A 79 -3.76 3.95 -13.69
C GLU A 79 -4.70 5.15 -13.53
N ILE A 80 -4.59 6.10 -14.44
CA ILE A 80 -5.43 7.28 -14.43
C ILE A 80 -6.81 6.92 -14.99
N PRO A 81 -7.90 7.22 -14.26
CA PRO A 81 -9.24 7.06 -14.78
C PRO A 81 -9.43 7.86 -16.08
N PHE A 82 -10.26 7.36 -16.97
CA PHE A 82 -10.55 8.04 -18.24
C PHE A 82 -12.01 7.87 -18.63
N CYS A 83 -12.49 8.79 -19.45
CA CYS A 83 -13.73 8.65 -20.22
C CYS A 83 -13.43 8.63 -21.73
N GLU A 84 -14.37 8.12 -22.50
CA GLU A 84 -14.32 8.20 -23.95
C GLU A 84 -15.24 9.33 -24.42
N GLU A 85 -14.67 10.35 -25.04
CA GLU A 85 -15.40 11.45 -25.65
C GLU A 85 -15.06 11.49 -27.15
N ASN A 86 -16.08 11.36 -28.01
CA ASN A 86 -15.92 11.37 -29.47
C ASN A 86 -14.91 10.34 -30.03
N GLY A 87 -14.74 9.20 -29.35
CA GLY A 87 -13.78 8.17 -29.73
C GLY A 87 -12.34 8.44 -29.28
N GLU A 88 -12.12 9.49 -28.50
CA GLU A 88 -10.83 9.80 -27.88
C GLU A 88 -10.88 9.53 -26.36
N ARG A 89 -9.77 8.98 -25.85
CA ARG A 89 -9.58 8.71 -24.43
C ARG A 89 -9.12 9.99 -23.75
N LYS A 90 -9.94 10.48 -22.79
CA LYS A 90 -9.67 11.66 -22.00
C LYS A 90 -9.45 11.28 -20.54
N GLU A 91 -8.27 11.60 -20.01
CA GLU A 91 -7.93 11.39 -18.60
C GLU A 91 -8.82 12.21 -17.67
N ILE A 92 -9.22 11.58 -16.55
CA ILE A 92 -9.98 12.23 -15.48
C ILE A 92 -9.01 12.41 -14.31
N LEU A 93 -8.52 13.63 -14.13
CA LEU A 93 -7.62 13.99 -13.05
C LEU A 93 -8.40 14.65 -11.91
N PRO A 94 -8.05 14.41 -10.65
CA PRO A 94 -8.62 15.12 -9.52
C PRO A 94 -8.22 16.61 -9.53
N ASP A 95 -9.07 17.46 -8.95
CA ASP A 95 -8.74 18.86 -8.70
C ASP A 95 -7.70 18.94 -7.57
N ALA A 96 -6.46 19.21 -7.93
CA ALA A 96 -5.32 19.25 -7.03
C ALA A 96 -4.31 20.33 -7.45
N ASP A 97 -3.58 20.89 -6.47
CA ASP A 97 -2.52 21.88 -6.73
C ASP A 97 -1.31 21.25 -7.42
N ALA A 98 -1.07 19.96 -7.14
CA ALA A 98 -0.05 19.18 -7.82
C ALA A 98 -0.41 17.70 -7.88
N ILE A 99 -0.09 17.05 -9.00
CA ILE A 99 -0.27 15.61 -9.20
C ILE A 99 1.07 15.02 -9.63
N VAL A 100 1.61 14.13 -8.81
CA VAL A 100 2.84 13.36 -9.08
C VAL A 100 2.44 11.92 -9.34
N ASN A 101 2.23 11.60 -10.60
CA ASN A 101 1.95 10.23 -11.05
C ASN A 101 2.71 9.98 -12.36
N PRO A 102 3.60 8.97 -12.42
CA PRO A 102 4.40 8.70 -13.60
C PRO A 102 3.56 8.31 -14.84
N LYS A 103 2.32 7.86 -14.64
CA LYS A 103 1.43 7.40 -15.73
C LYS A 103 0.65 8.52 -16.42
N GLN A 104 0.77 9.78 -15.98
CA GLN A 104 0.21 10.92 -16.71
C GLN A 104 0.78 10.96 -18.13
N LYS A 105 -0.09 11.29 -19.10
CA LYS A 105 0.23 11.30 -20.54
C LYS A 105 1.47 12.14 -20.85
N ASP A 106 1.58 13.32 -20.24
CA ASP A 106 2.66 14.27 -20.50
C ASP A 106 3.84 14.15 -19.51
N CYS A 107 3.84 13.13 -18.66
CA CYS A 107 4.93 12.91 -17.73
C CYS A 107 6.19 12.41 -18.46
N ALA A 108 7.29 13.16 -18.34
CA ALA A 108 8.57 12.81 -18.96
C ALA A 108 9.40 11.77 -18.16
N TYR A 109 8.92 11.29 -17.02
CA TYR A 109 9.64 10.30 -16.23
C TYR A 109 9.86 9.00 -17.05
N PRO A 110 11.11 8.52 -17.19
CA PRO A 110 11.45 7.52 -18.20
C PRO A 110 10.91 6.12 -17.91
N PHE A 111 10.70 5.78 -16.63
CA PHE A 111 10.22 4.45 -16.20
C PHE A 111 8.92 4.56 -15.43
N LYS A 112 7.81 4.21 -16.06
CA LYS A 112 6.46 4.41 -15.51
C LYS A 112 6.08 3.40 -14.43
N GLU A 113 6.70 2.23 -14.41
CA GLU A 113 6.33 1.08 -13.58
C GLU A 113 7.02 1.11 -12.20
N ILE A 114 6.92 2.25 -11.50
CA ILE A 114 7.36 2.41 -10.11
C ILE A 114 6.17 2.38 -9.16
N CYS A 115 6.34 1.85 -7.94
CA CYS A 115 5.28 1.83 -6.94
C CYS A 115 5.14 3.18 -6.21
N GLY A 116 4.01 3.37 -5.51
CA GLY A 116 3.74 4.61 -4.76
C GLY A 116 4.80 4.97 -3.72
N ALA A 117 5.47 3.98 -3.12
CA ALA A 117 6.56 4.25 -2.18
C ALA A 117 7.81 4.81 -2.87
N VAL A 118 8.07 4.45 -4.12
CA VAL A 118 9.16 5.04 -4.91
C VAL A 118 8.83 6.48 -5.27
N VAL A 119 7.57 6.76 -5.64
CA VAL A 119 7.10 8.14 -5.88
C VAL A 119 7.28 8.98 -4.60
N ALA A 120 6.85 8.48 -3.45
CA ALA A 120 7.02 9.14 -2.15
C ALA A 120 8.51 9.38 -1.81
N TRP A 121 9.37 8.41 -2.06
CA TRP A 121 10.80 8.55 -1.85
C TRP A 121 11.43 9.63 -2.75
N HIS A 122 11.06 9.68 -4.02
CA HIS A 122 11.52 10.73 -4.93
C HIS A 122 11.07 12.13 -4.47
N LEU A 123 9.82 12.25 -4.01
CA LEU A 123 9.33 13.52 -3.45
C LEU A 123 10.20 13.95 -2.26
N ILE A 124 10.45 13.05 -1.30
CA ILE A 124 11.30 13.37 -0.13
C ILE A 124 12.74 13.72 -0.55
N ARG A 125 13.31 13.06 -1.56
CA ARG A 125 14.64 13.43 -2.09
C ARG A 125 14.69 14.86 -2.60
N VAL A 126 13.68 15.25 -3.37
CA VAL A 126 13.59 16.62 -3.91
C VAL A 126 13.37 17.63 -2.79
N LEU A 127 12.48 17.35 -1.83
CA LEU A 127 12.25 18.23 -0.68
C LEU A 127 13.53 18.39 0.17
N TYR A 128 14.31 17.33 0.37
CA TYR A 128 15.57 17.40 1.09
C TYR A 128 16.62 18.24 0.34
N ASP A 129 16.63 18.17 -0.99
CA ASP A 129 17.51 18.99 -1.81
C ASP A 129 17.13 20.48 -1.73
N MET A 130 15.85 20.78 -1.94
CA MET A 130 15.31 22.14 -1.91
C MET A 130 15.49 22.84 -0.55
N THR A 131 15.47 22.06 0.55
CA THR A 131 15.64 22.58 1.92
C THR A 131 17.10 22.60 2.39
N GLY A 132 18.05 22.23 1.52
CA GLY A 132 19.47 22.18 1.86
C GLY A 132 19.90 21.00 2.74
N LYS A 133 18.98 20.07 3.07
CA LYS A 133 19.31 18.86 3.82
C LYS A 133 20.14 17.87 3.00
N GLY A 134 20.02 17.95 1.67
CA GLY A 134 20.73 17.13 0.70
C GLY A 134 20.00 15.84 0.35
N MET A 135 19.85 15.63 -0.94
CA MET A 135 19.08 14.51 -1.54
C MET A 135 19.48 13.13 -1.01
N LYS A 136 20.76 12.89 -0.74
CA LYS A 136 21.27 11.60 -0.23
C LYS A 136 20.79 11.24 1.17
N GLN A 137 20.32 12.20 1.97
CA GLN A 137 19.77 11.91 3.30
C GLN A 137 18.45 11.12 3.20
N ALA A 138 17.75 11.20 2.08
CA ALA A 138 16.55 10.38 1.83
C ALA A 138 16.87 8.90 1.50
N ASP A 139 18.14 8.55 1.30
CA ASP A 139 18.53 7.17 0.99
C ASP A 139 18.26 6.18 2.15
N VAL A 140 18.00 6.71 3.35
CA VAL A 140 17.55 5.88 4.48
C VAL A 140 16.22 5.16 4.18
N PHE A 141 15.40 5.71 3.29
CA PHE A 141 14.10 5.15 2.90
C PHE A 141 14.17 4.15 1.73
N ILE A 142 15.35 3.90 1.16
CA ILE A 142 15.50 2.94 0.04
C ILE A 142 15.04 1.54 0.44
N GLU A 143 15.27 1.12 1.68
CA GLU A 143 14.79 -0.18 2.16
C GLU A 143 13.25 -0.28 2.16
N ASN A 144 12.56 0.82 2.51
CA ASN A 144 11.10 0.91 2.49
C ASN A 144 10.54 0.92 1.06
N ALA A 145 11.16 1.72 0.17
CA ALA A 145 10.79 1.78 -1.24
C ALA A 145 10.99 0.41 -1.94
N ALA A 146 12.10 -0.27 -1.65
CA ALA A 146 12.36 -1.62 -2.16
C ALA A 146 11.38 -2.66 -1.59
N PHE A 147 11.06 -2.57 -0.31
CA PHE A 147 10.06 -3.42 0.33
C PHE A 147 8.71 -3.30 -0.37
N ALA A 148 8.26 -2.07 -0.63
CA ALA A 148 7.01 -1.82 -1.34
C ALA A 148 7.06 -2.31 -2.80
N THR A 149 8.15 -2.05 -3.52
CA THR A 149 8.34 -2.51 -4.91
C THR A 149 8.15 -4.04 -5.04
N ILE A 150 8.68 -4.80 -4.08
CA ILE A 150 8.47 -6.25 -4.03
C ILE A 150 7.05 -6.61 -3.59
N GLY A 151 6.51 -5.90 -2.59
CA GLY A 151 5.18 -6.14 -2.02
C GLY A 151 4.04 -5.89 -3.00
N ASP A 152 4.18 -4.90 -3.88
CA ASP A 152 3.24 -4.55 -4.95
C ASP A 152 3.48 -5.35 -6.24
N VAL A 153 4.41 -6.33 -6.20
CA VAL A 153 4.72 -7.22 -7.32
C VAL A 153 5.13 -6.46 -8.59
N MET A 154 5.81 -5.31 -8.41
CA MET A 154 6.29 -4.52 -9.53
C MET A 154 7.37 -5.27 -10.32
N GLU A 155 7.42 -5.05 -11.63
CA GLU A 155 8.46 -5.65 -12.46
C GLU A 155 9.86 -5.22 -12.02
N LEU A 156 10.75 -6.18 -11.75
CA LEU A 156 12.12 -5.93 -11.29
C LEU A 156 13.06 -5.67 -12.47
N GLN A 157 12.73 -4.65 -13.25
CA GLN A 157 13.51 -4.15 -14.39
C GLN A 157 14.01 -2.73 -14.09
N HIS A 158 14.92 -2.24 -14.89
CA HIS A 158 15.43 -0.86 -14.85
C HIS A 158 15.67 -0.36 -13.41
N GLU A 159 15.05 0.75 -13.03
CA GLU A 159 15.18 1.39 -11.72
C GLU A 159 14.73 0.49 -10.57
N ASN A 160 13.61 -0.23 -10.73
CA ASN A 160 13.11 -1.13 -9.69
C ASN A 160 14.12 -2.20 -9.31
N ARG A 161 14.85 -2.75 -10.32
CA ARG A 161 15.89 -3.75 -10.05
C ARG A 161 17.06 -3.17 -9.27
N ILE A 162 17.49 -1.96 -9.60
CA ILE A 162 18.60 -1.28 -8.92
C ILE A 162 18.18 -0.97 -7.48
N LEU A 163 17.00 -0.38 -7.30
CA LEU A 163 16.44 0.00 -6.01
C LEU A 163 16.22 -1.22 -5.11
N VAL A 164 15.65 -2.30 -5.63
CA VAL A 164 15.43 -3.53 -4.86
C VAL A 164 16.76 -4.17 -4.45
N LYS A 165 17.76 -4.20 -5.32
CA LYS A 165 19.09 -4.74 -5.00
C LYS A 165 19.75 -3.96 -3.85
N GLU A 166 19.73 -2.63 -3.92
CA GLU A 166 20.28 -1.78 -2.87
C GLU A 166 19.44 -1.82 -1.59
N GLY A 167 18.11 -1.81 -1.72
CA GLY A 167 17.20 -1.87 -0.58
C GLY A 167 17.30 -3.18 0.20
N LEU A 168 17.41 -4.32 -0.47
CA LEU A 168 17.66 -5.61 0.19
C LEU A 168 18.98 -5.60 0.96
N LYS A 169 20.03 -5.01 0.41
CA LYS A 169 21.31 -4.88 1.10
C LYS A 169 21.16 -4.04 2.37
N ARG A 170 20.41 -2.91 2.29
CA ARG A 170 20.14 -2.05 3.45
C ARG A 170 19.25 -2.73 4.47
N LEU A 171 18.18 -3.38 4.03
CA LEU A 171 17.26 -4.13 4.90
C LEU A 171 17.99 -5.22 5.71
N ASN A 172 18.97 -5.89 5.12
CA ASN A 172 19.80 -6.87 5.82
C ASN A 172 20.74 -6.27 6.88
N GLN A 173 20.83 -4.94 6.93
CA GLN A 173 21.59 -4.16 7.91
C GLN A 173 20.72 -3.09 8.57
N THR A 174 19.39 -3.25 8.51
CA THR A 174 18.45 -2.22 8.95
C THR A 174 18.64 -1.85 10.40
N LYS A 175 18.52 -0.54 10.67
CA LYS A 175 18.49 0.03 12.02
C LYS A 175 17.07 0.25 12.52
N SER A 176 16.05 0.03 11.68
CA SER A 176 14.65 0.13 12.07
C SER A 176 14.34 -0.92 13.12
N ILE A 177 14.00 -0.49 14.32
CA ILE A 177 13.63 -1.36 15.44
C ILE A 177 12.40 -2.20 15.05
N GLY A 178 11.37 -1.57 14.46
CA GLY A 178 10.17 -2.27 14.03
C GLY A 178 10.44 -3.33 12.96
N MET A 179 11.28 -3.04 11.97
CA MET A 179 11.61 -4.01 10.94
C MET A 179 12.43 -5.18 11.50
N ARG A 180 13.37 -4.91 12.41
CA ARG A 180 14.14 -5.95 13.10
C ARG A 180 13.23 -6.86 13.94
N SER A 181 12.29 -6.27 14.67
CA SER A 181 11.31 -7.03 15.46
C SER A 181 10.42 -7.90 14.57
N LEU A 182 9.95 -7.38 13.42
CA LEU A 182 9.15 -8.16 12.47
C LEU A 182 9.93 -9.34 11.89
N ILE A 183 11.20 -9.13 11.53
CA ILE A 183 12.11 -10.18 11.05
C ILE A 183 12.28 -11.27 12.12
N ALA A 184 12.56 -10.88 13.36
CA ALA A 184 12.77 -11.79 14.48
C ALA A 184 11.48 -12.57 14.84
N SER A 185 10.32 -11.93 14.90
CA SER A 185 9.03 -12.59 15.19
C SER A 185 8.63 -13.61 14.12
N ASN A 186 9.11 -13.43 12.88
CA ASN A 186 8.98 -14.43 11.81
C ASN A 186 10.09 -15.49 11.81
N LYS A 187 10.96 -15.52 12.82
CA LYS A 187 12.09 -16.46 12.96
C LYS A 187 13.04 -16.44 11.75
N LEU A 188 13.25 -15.25 11.20
CA LEU A 188 14.18 -15.02 10.10
C LEU A 188 15.49 -14.42 10.63
N ASP A 189 16.60 -14.76 9.98
CA ASP A 189 17.91 -14.20 10.29
C ASP A 189 18.09 -12.84 9.61
N LEU A 190 18.42 -11.81 10.41
CA LEU A 190 18.86 -10.55 9.88
C LEU A 190 20.21 -10.77 9.15
N GLY A 191 20.29 -10.30 7.90
CA GLY A 191 21.44 -10.59 7.02
C GLY A 191 21.15 -11.66 5.95
N GLY A 192 20.08 -12.46 6.14
CA GLY A 192 19.62 -13.49 5.21
C GLY A 192 18.34 -13.15 4.43
N ILE A 193 17.84 -11.92 4.52
CA ILE A 193 16.56 -11.51 3.90
C ILE A 193 16.70 -11.40 2.39
N LYS A 194 15.78 -12.06 1.68
CA LYS A 194 15.67 -12.10 0.22
C LYS A 194 14.30 -11.52 -0.21
N ALA A 195 14.13 -11.21 -1.50
CA ALA A 195 12.86 -10.78 -2.06
C ALA A 195 11.70 -11.73 -1.71
N TYR A 196 11.95 -13.05 -1.72
CA TYR A 196 10.98 -14.05 -1.27
C TYR A 196 10.45 -13.79 0.15
N HIS A 197 11.33 -13.45 1.09
CA HIS A 197 10.92 -13.18 2.47
C HIS A 197 10.03 -11.93 2.55
N ILE A 198 10.31 -10.91 1.75
CA ILE A 198 9.45 -9.72 1.66
C ILE A 198 8.09 -10.08 1.07
N GLY A 199 8.07 -10.72 -0.10
CA GLY A 199 6.81 -10.98 -0.82
C GLY A 199 5.90 -12.00 -0.12
N PHE A 200 6.47 -13.02 0.55
CA PHE A 200 5.69 -14.15 1.06
C PHE A 200 5.67 -14.30 2.59
N VAL A 201 6.48 -13.54 3.34
CA VAL A 201 6.53 -13.60 4.80
C VAL A 201 6.27 -12.24 5.43
N LEU A 202 7.17 -11.27 5.26
CA LEU A 202 7.11 -9.98 5.95
C LEU A 202 5.98 -9.07 5.40
N GLY A 203 5.85 -8.97 4.08
CA GLY A 203 4.80 -8.20 3.43
C GLY A 203 3.40 -8.66 3.81
N PRO A 204 3.09 -9.97 3.73
CA PRO A 204 1.83 -10.51 4.22
C PRO A 204 1.50 -10.17 5.68
N CYS A 205 2.49 -10.09 6.59
CA CYS A 205 2.27 -9.68 7.98
C CYS A 205 1.82 -8.21 8.06
N LEU A 206 2.52 -7.29 7.37
CA LEU A 206 2.12 -5.88 7.32
C LEU A 206 0.73 -5.71 6.69
N ASN A 207 0.45 -6.43 5.61
CA ASN A 207 -0.83 -6.35 4.90
C ASN A 207 -2.00 -6.95 5.68
N ALA A 208 -1.75 -7.94 6.56
CA ALA A 208 -2.79 -8.59 7.35
C ALA A 208 -3.50 -7.64 8.30
N SER A 209 -2.78 -6.65 8.87
CA SER A 209 -3.41 -5.64 9.73
C SER A 209 -4.47 -4.83 8.98
N GLY A 210 -4.19 -4.38 7.77
CA GLY A 210 -5.17 -3.65 6.96
C GLY A 210 -6.30 -4.50 6.38
N ARG A 211 -6.31 -5.82 6.62
CA ARG A 211 -7.39 -6.72 6.22
C ARG A 211 -8.29 -7.14 7.38
N LEU A 212 -7.71 -7.45 8.54
CA LEU A 212 -8.41 -8.01 9.70
C LEU A 212 -8.49 -7.05 10.89
N ASP A 213 -7.77 -5.94 10.85
CA ASP A 213 -7.70 -4.94 11.90
C ASP A 213 -7.48 -3.55 11.26
N THR A 214 -6.52 -2.78 11.72
CA THR A 214 -6.16 -1.48 11.15
C THR A 214 -4.73 -1.45 10.63
N ALA A 215 -4.53 -0.93 9.42
CA ALA A 215 -3.20 -0.73 8.85
C ALA A 215 -2.32 0.25 9.66
N LYS A 216 -2.92 1.00 10.62
CA LYS A 216 -2.18 1.83 11.56
C LYS A 216 -1.16 1.04 12.38
N LYS A 217 -1.44 -0.22 12.74
CA LYS A 217 -0.49 -1.07 13.48
C LYS A 217 0.81 -1.30 12.72
N ALA A 218 0.72 -1.59 11.41
CA ALA A 218 1.90 -1.74 10.57
C ALA A 218 2.70 -0.43 10.46
N LEU A 219 2.03 0.71 10.35
CA LEU A 219 2.69 2.02 10.32
C LEU A 219 3.36 2.35 11.66
N LEU A 220 2.68 2.09 12.78
CA LEU A 220 3.24 2.28 14.13
C LEU A 220 4.47 1.40 14.36
N LEU A 221 4.46 0.16 13.88
CA LEU A 221 5.63 -0.71 13.92
C LEU A 221 6.84 -0.09 13.22
N LEU A 222 6.65 0.50 12.03
CA LEU A 222 7.75 1.15 11.31
C LEU A 222 8.24 2.41 12.04
N LYS A 223 7.35 3.12 12.73
CA LYS A 223 7.62 4.42 13.37
C LYS A 223 8.21 4.29 14.77
N THR A 224 7.89 3.24 15.51
CA THR A 224 8.30 3.10 16.91
C THR A 224 9.82 3.08 17.08
N LYS A 225 10.26 3.71 18.17
CA LYS A 225 11.66 3.73 18.62
C LYS A 225 11.85 2.87 19.89
N ASP A 226 10.78 2.29 20.42
CA ASP A 226 10.79 1.43 21.60
C ASP A 226 10.84 -0.05 21.20
N GLU A 227 11.79 -0.80 21.76
CA GLU A 227 11.98 -2.22 21.43
C GLU A 227 10.87 -3.12 21.96
N VAL A 228 10.26 -2.77 23.10
CA VAL A 228 9.19 -3.55 23.72
C VAL A 228 7.91 -3.40 22.90
N ASP A 229 7.57 -2.17 22.52
CA ASP A 229 6.40 -1.89 21.70
C ASP A 229 6.57 -2.48 20.30
N ALA A 230 7.76 -2.39 19.72
CA ALA A 230 8.06 -3.03 18.44
C ALA A 230 7.88 -4.55 18.49
N GLY A 231 8.33 -5.20 19.57
CA GLY A 231 8.14 -6.63 19.79
C GLY A 231 6.67 -7.02 19.81
N LYS A 232 5.86 -6.32 20.62
CA LYS A 232 4.41 -6.57 20.73
C LYS A 232 3.70 -6.36 19.39
N LEU A 233 3.94 -5.23 18.71
CA LEU A 233 3.33 -4.94 17.42
C LEU A 233 3.72 -5.99 16.36
N ALA A 234 4.97 -6.43 16.35
CA ALA A 234 5.43 -7.44 15.41
C ALA A 234 4.75 -8.80 15.65
N GLU A 235 4.61 -9.23 16.91
CA GLU A 235 3.90 -10.45 17.28
C GLU A 235 2.42 -10.38 16.87
N GLU A 236 1.72 -9.28 17.18
CA GLU A 236 0.34 -9.07 16.75
C GLU A 236 0.18 -9.16 15.23
N LEU A 237 1.09 -8.59 14.45
CA LEU A 237 1.05 -8.67 12.99
C LEU A 237 1.26 -10.10 12.46
N VAL A 238 2.12 -10.87 13.12
CA VAL A 238 2.33 -12.31 12.79
C VAL A 238 1.09 -13.12 13.12
N GLU A 239 0.43 -12.87 14.25
CA GLU A 239 -0.83 -13.51 14.64
C GLU A 239 -1.97 -13.17 13.68
N LEU A 240 -2.12 -11.90 13.30
CA LEU A 240 -3.09 -11.46 12.29
C LEU A 240 -2.86 -12.15 10.94
N ASN A 241 -1.62 -12.28 10.52
CA ASN A 241 -1.30 -13.00 9.27
C ASN A 241 -1.61 -14.51 9.37
N THR A 242 -1.38 -15.11 10.53
CA THR A 242 -1.73 -16.52 10.78
C THR A 242 -3.24 -16.71 10.73
N SER A 243 -4.01 -15.84 11.39
CA SER A 243 -5.47 -15.84 11.35
C SER A 243 -6.00 -15.64 9.92
N ARG A 244 -5.42 -14.69 9.17
CA ARG A 244 -5.76 -14.47 7.76
C ARG A 244 -5.54 -15.73 6.92
N LYS A 245 -4.41 -16.44 7.12
CA LYS A 245 -4.13 -17.68 6.39
C LYS A 245 -5.18 -18.74 6.69
N ALA A 246 -5.48 -18.98 7.97
CA ALA A 246 -6.49 -19.97 8.38
C ALA A 246 -7.88 -19.63 7.82
N LEU A 247 -8.31 -18.36 7.88
CA LEU A 247 -9.58 -17.91 7.29
C LEU A 247 -9.59 -18.07 5.76
N THR A 248 -8.47 -17.82 5.10
CA THR A 248 -8.36 -18.00 3.65
C THR A 248 -8.46 -19.48 3.27
N GLU A 249 -7.76 -20.37 3.98
CA GLU A 249 -7.81 -21.83 3.75
C GLU A 249 -9.22 -22.35 3.93
N LYS A 250 -9.87 -22.01 5.04
CA LYS A 250 -11.28 -22.37 5.28
C LYS A 250 -12.19 -21.85 4.16
N GLY A 251 -12.08 -20.58 3.78
CA GLY A 251 -12.92 -20.01 2.72
C GLY A 251 -12.69 -20.67 1.35
N ILE A 252 -11.47 -21.16 1.06
CA ILE A 252 -11.19 -21.94 -0.15
C ILE A 252 -11.91 -23.30 -0.07
N GLU A 253 -11.85 -23.99 1.07
CA GLU A 253 -12.54 -25.26 1.29
C GLU A 253 -14.06 -25.09 1.13
N ASP A 254 -14.64 -24.08 1.77
CA ASP A 254 -16.07 -23.76 1.68
C ASP A 254 -16.47 -23.43 0.22
N ALA A 255 -15.64 -22.68 -0.51
CA ALA A 255 -15.87 -22.39 -1.92
C ALA A 255 -15.85 -23.64 -2.80
N MET A 256 -14.90 -24.54 -2.58
CA MET A 256 -14.82 -25.81 -3.32
C MET A 256 -16.04 -26.68 -3.05
N GLN A 257 -16.45 -26.79 -1.80
CA GLN A 257 -17.66 -27.53 -1.42
C GLN A 257 -18.92 -26.92 -2.06
N CYS A 258 -19.02 -25.59 -2.10
CA CYS A 258 -20.13 -24.90 -2.77
C CYS A 258 -20.17 -25.23 -4.26
N ILE A 259 -19.04 -25.20 -4.96
CA ILE A 259 -18.93 -25.54 -6.39
C ILE A 259 -19.41 -26.98 -6.64
N GLU A 260 -18.96 -27.93 -5.83
CA GLU A 260 -19.32 -29.35 -5.98
C GLU A 260 -20.78 -29.60 -5.68
N THR A 261 -21.33 -29.07 -4.57
CA THR A 261 -22.69 -29.32 -4.13
C THR A 261 -23.74 -28.66 -5.03
N GLN A 262 -23.40 -27.48 -5.61
CA GLN A 262 -24.31 -26.75 -6.50
C GLN A 262 -24.08 -27.07 -7.98
N GLY A 263 -23.10 -27.91 -8.32
CA GLY A 263 -22.83 -28.33 -9.70
C GLY A 263 -22.27 -27.18 -10.57
N LEU A 264 -21.59 -26.19 -9.98
CA LEU A 264 -21.11 -25.01 -10.68
C LEU A 264 -19.86 -25.26 -11.53
N SER A 265 -19.27 -26.46 -11.48
CA SER A 265 -18.01 -26.79 -12.16
C SER A 265 -18.05 -26.59 -13.67
N GLU A 266 -19.22 -26.70 -14.29
CA GLU A 266 -19.42 -26.51 -15.73
C GLU A 266 -19.77 -25.07 -16.14
N ASP A 267 -20.01 -24.19 -15.17
CA ASP A 267 -20.36 -22.79 -15.46
C ASP A 267 -19.18 -22.02 -16.04
N ARG A 268 -19.45 -21.14 -16.99
CA ARG A 268 -18.42 -20.30 -17.63
C ARG A 268 -17.84 -19.27 -16.67
N VAL A 269 -18.62 -18.85 -15.69
CA VAL A 269 -18.27 -17.91 -14.62
C VAL A 269 -18.74 -18.53 -13.31
N LEU A 270 -17.84 -18.67 -12.36
CA LEU A 270 -18.16 -19.19 -11.03
C LEU A 270 -18.62 -18.06 -10.12
N VAL A 271 -19.89 -18.09 -9.70
CA VAL A 271 -20.43 -17.16 -8.71
C VAL A 271 -20.70 -17.94 -7.43
N ILE A 272 -19.95 -17.64 -6.40
CA ILE A 272 -19.90 -18.42 -5.15
C ILE A 272 -20.37 -17.54 -4.01
N TYR A 273 -21.42 -17.94 -3.31
CA TYR A 273 -21.93 -17.22 -2.15
C TYR A 273 -21.41 -17.84 -0.85
N LEU A 274 -20.58 -17.07 -0.12
CA LEU A 274 -19.98 -17.45 1.17
C LEU A 274 -20.38 -16.41 2.24
N PRO A 275 -21.54 -16.56 2.89
CA PRO A 275 -22.07 -15.55 3.81
C PRO A 275 -21.18 -15.31 5.03
N ASP A 276 -20.42 -16.31 5.47
CA ASP A 276 -19.52 -16.22 6.62
C ASP A 276 -18.09 -15.79 6.24
N CYS A 277 -17.83 -15.50 4.96
CA CYS A 277 -16.54 -15.08 4.50
C CYS A 277 -16.29 -13.61 4.83
N HIS A 278 -15.15 -13.32 5.45
CA HIS A 278 -14.73 -11.94 5.67
C HIS A 278 -14.41 -11.27 4.33
N GLU A 279 -15.09 -10.17 4.00
CA GLU A 279 -15.01 -9.51 2.69
C GLU A 279 -13.58 -9.15 2.24
N SER A 280 -12.69 -8.77 3.17
CA SER A 280 -11.30 -8.39 2.87
C SER A 280 -10.44 -9.55 2.33
N ILE A 281 -10.90 -10.82 2.46
CA ILE A 281 -10.19 -12.00 1.94
C ILE A 281 -10.93 -12.65 0.76
N ALA A 282 -12.15 -12.25 0.44
CA ALA A 282 -12.95 -12.80 -0.65
C ALA A 282 -12.19 -12.79 -1.99
N GLY A 283 -11.51 -11.69 -2.32
CA GLY A 283 -10.68 -11.60 -3.52
C GLY A 283 -9.49 -12.58 -3.54
N ILE A 284 -8.93 -12.94 -2.36
CA ILE A 284 -7.86 -13.95 -2.28
C ILE A 284 -8.43 -15.33 -2.57
N ILE A 285 -9.60 -15.65 -2.00
CA ILE A 285 -10.30 -16.91 -2.23
C ILE A 285 -10.67 -17.03 -3.71
N ALA A 286 -11.30 -15.98 -4.29
CA ALA A 286 -11.62 -15.94 -5.71
C ALA A 286 -10.39 -16.19 -6.60
N GLY A 287 -9.25 -15.58 -6.29
CA GLY A 287 -7.98 -15.80 -6.98
C GLY A 287 -7.53 -17.27 -6.95
N ARG A 288 -7.61 -17.93 -5.79
CA ARG A 288 -7.23 -19.35 -5.63
C ARG A 288 -8.17 -20.30 -6.35
N VAL A 289 -9.46 -20.03 -6.29
CA VAL A 289 -10.48 -20.81 -7.03
C VAL A 289 -10.24 -20.62 -8.54
N ARG A 290 -10.00 -19.42 -9.01
CA ARG A 290 -9.68 -19.13 -10.41
C ARG A 290 -8.45 -19.90 -10.89
N GLU A 291 -7.39 -19.97 -10.10
CA GLU A 291 -6.19 -20.74 -10.43
C GLU A 291 -6.49 -22.23 -10.63
N ARG A 292 -7.45 -22.79 -9.87
CA ARG A 292 -7.81 -24.21 -9.95
C ARG A 292 -8.77 -24.54 -11.11
N TYR A 293 -9.76 -23.66 -11.35
CA TYR A 293 -10.80 -23.94 -12.36
C TYR A 293 -10.54 -23.24 -13.70
N HIS A 294 -9.56 -22.33 -13.79
CA HIS A 294 -9.21 -21.55 -14.98
C HIS A 294 -10.42 -20.77 -15.57
N ARG A 295 -11.28 -20.24 -14.70
CA ARG A 295 -12.51 -19.50 -15.06
C ARG A 295 -12.61 -18.22 -14.24
N PRO A 296 -13.34 -17.19 -14.72
CA PRO A 296 -13.68 -16.03 -13.89
C PRO A 296 -14.44 -16.47 -12.64
N VAL A 297 -14.11 -15.87 -11.49
CA VAL A 297 -14.68 -16.22 -10.17
C VAL A 297 -15.10 -14.97 -9.43
N TYR A 298 -16.30 -15.00 -8.88
CA TYR A 298 -16.84 -14.04 -7.92
C TYR A 298 -17.14 -14.75 -6.61
N VAL A 299 -16.68 -14.19 -5.50
CA VAL A 299 -16.94 -14.66 -4.14
C VAL A 299 -17.58 -13.54 -3.36
#